data_0ad6f9edcd03459b6d0e1cde6d4ec457
#
_entry.id   0ad6f9edcd03459b6d0e1cde6d4ec457
#
_cell.length_a   1.000
_cell.length_b   1.000
_cell.length_c   1.000
_cell.angle_alpha   90.00
_cell.angle_beta   90.00
_cell.angle_gamma   90.00
#
_symmetry.space_group_name_H-M   'P 1'
#
loop_
_entity.id
_entity.type
_entity.pdbx_description
1 polymer ?
#
loop_
_entity_poly.entity_id
_entity_poly.type
_entity_poly.pdbx_seq_one_letter_code
_entity_poly.pdbx_strand_id
1 'polypeptide(L)'
;GRGFKRFAFCGIENTRWSILRGESFQKAAEAKGFKAPVFTVAKMHQSHGETDVERATEWLRALPLPIGIFVSCDHIAPLLIEAAGRLGVTIPENLALVGVNNDTVACNICNPTLSSIDASHFEVGYRAARLLNHLLEGGSPPAKPILVPPTRLVVRGSSGELAISDPLIARAARFINRNAGSPIGVDDVVETVPLSRR
;
A
#
# COMPACT_ATOMS: atom_id res chain seq x y z
N GLY A 1 4.41 -8.02 13.27
CA GLY A 1 4.19 -8.00 11.84
C GLY A 1 2.98 -8.85 11.42
N ARG A 2 2.44 -8.57 10.24
CA ARG A 2 1.23 -9.22 9.70
C ARG A 2 1.53 -10.53 8.93
N GLY A 3 2.73 -11.12 9.07
CA GLY A 3 3.09 -12.42 8.49
C GLY A 3 3.64 -12.38 7.06
N PHE A 4 3.60 -11.24 6.35
CA PHE A 4 4.20 -11.12 5.02
C PHE A 4 5.72 -11.28 5.09
N LYS A 5 6.25 -12.14 4.23
CA LYS A 5 7.71 -12.42 4.11
C LYS A 5 8.25 -12.06 2.72
N ARG A 6 7.41 -11.54 1.85
CA ARG A 6 7.77 -11.10 0.50
C ARG A 6 7.27 -9.69 0.30
N PHE A 7 8.08 -8.88 -0.33
CA PHE A 7 7.81 -7.47 -0.52
C PHE A 7 8.17 -7.05 -1.92
N ALA A 8 7.47 -6.05 -2.45
CA ALA A 8 7.79 -5.42 -3.71
C ALA A 8 7.49 -3.92 -3.64
N PHE A 9 7.99 -3.17 -4.58
CA PHE A 9 7.76 -1.74 -4.71
C PHE A 9 7.15 -1.43 -6.08
N CYS A 10 6.17 -0.52 -6.10
CA CYS A 10 5.62 0.02 -7.32
C CYS A 10 5.80 1.55 -7.32
N GLY A 11 6.50 2.06 -8.33
CA GLY A 11 6.86 3.47 -8.46
C GLY A 11 6.51 4.09 -9.79
N ILE A 12 7.01 5.32 -10.01
CA ILE A 12 6.84 6.11 -11.23
C ILE A 12 8.20 6.35 -11.84
N GLU A 13 8.32 6.07 -13.14
CA GLU A 13 9.55 6.28 -13.91
C GLU A 13 9.96 7.76 -13.91
N ASN A 14 11.27 8.01 -13.94
CA ASN A 14 11.86 9.35 -14.07
C ASN A 14 11.36 10.38 -13.04
N THR A 15 10.79 9.90 -11.92
CA THR A 15 10.26 10.76 -10.86
C THR A 15 11.13 10.62 -9.60
N ARG A 16 11.92 11.65 -9.31
CA ARG A 16 12.95 11.62 -8.26
C ARG A 16 12.44 11.18 -6.89
N TRP A 17 11.31 11.72 -6.42
CA TRP A 17 10.76 11.35 -5.11
C TRP A 17 10.28 9.88 -5.08
N SER A 18 9.77 9.35 -6.20
CA SER A 18 9.38 7.95 -6.33
C SER A 18 10.59 7.03 -6.29
N ILE A 19 11.66 7.40 -7.01
CA ILE A 19 12.95 6.67 -7.00
C ILE A 19 13.51 6.62 -5.59
N LEU A 20 13.60 7.75 -4.89
CA LEU A 20 14.12 7.83 -3.52
C LEU A 20 13.30 6.98 -2.53
N ARG A 21 11.96 6.95 -2.68
CA ARG A 21 11.09 6.07 -1.88
C ARG A 21 11.38 4.61 -2.15
N GLY A 22 11.56 4.23 -3.42
CA GLY A 22 11.91 2.86 -3.83
C GLY A 22 13.25 2.40 -3.27
N GLU A 23 14.29 3.21 -3.45
CA GLU A 23 15.64 2.92 -2.91
C GLU A 23 15.63 2.77 -1.39
N SER A 24 14.93 3.66 -0.68
CA SER A 24 14.81 3.60 0.77
C SER A 24 14.05 2.35 1.24
N PHE A 25 12.98 1.98 0.52
CA PHE A 25 12.23 0.78 0.81
C PHE A 25 13.06 -0.48 0.56
N GLN A 26 13.78 -0.57 -0.57
CA GLN A 26 14.66 -1.69 -0.88
C GLN A 26 15.75 -1.86 0.18
N LYS A 27 16.44 -0.77 0.56
CA LYS A 27 17.45 -0.80 1.64
C LYS A 27 16.86 -1.30 2.96
N ALA A 28 15.65 -0.85 3.32
CA ALA A 28 14.98 -1.29 4.54
C ALA A 28 14.56 -2.78 4.48
N ALA A 29 14.17 -3.28 3.32
CA ALA A 29 13.84 -4.68 3.11
C ALA A 29 15.11 -5.55 3.17
N GLU A 30 16.17 -5.15 2.48
CA GLU A 30 17.48 -5.84 2.49
C GLU A 30 18.07 -5.94 3.88
N ALA A 31 18.01 -4.87 4.67
CA ALA A 31 18.47 -4.88 6.06
C ALA A 31 17.72 -5.89 6.95
N LYS A 32 16.58 -6.40 6.48
CA LYS A 32 15.79 -7.46 7.13
C LYS A 32 15.86 -8.81 6.42
N GLY A 33 16.76 -8.95 5.42
CA GLY A 33 16.97 -10.17 4.64
C GLY A 33 15.92 -10.43 3.55
N PHE A 34 15.16 -9.41 3.14
CA PHE A 34 14.15 -9.54 2.09
C PHE A 34 14.61 -8.89 0.79
N LYS A 35 14.23 -9.51 -0.34
CA LYS A 35 14.33 -8.86 -1.67
C LYS A 35 13.01 -8.12 -1.95
N ALA A 36 13.11 -6.94 -2.58
CA ALA A 36 11.95 -6.15 -2.99
C ALA A 36 12.08 -5.78 -4.47
N PRO A 37 11.56 -6.62 -5.40
CA PRO A 37 11.52 -6.29 -6.82
C PRO A 37 10.71 -5.02 -7.06
N VAL A 38 11.09 -4.28 -8.11
CA VAL A 38 10.51 -2.99 -8.47
C VAL A 38 9.73 -3.10 -9.77
N PHE A 39 8.54 -2.52 -9.79
CA PHE A 39 7.79 -2.20 -10.99
C PHE A 39 7.61 -0.69 -11.10
N THR A 40 7.60 -0.17 -12.31
CA THR A 40 7.39 1.26 -12.54
C THR A 40 6.36 1.51 -13.64
N VAL A 41 5.56 2.56 -13.42
CA VAL A 41 4.65 3.11 -14.42
C VAL A 41 5.22 4.39 -15.01
N ALA A 42 4.88 4.68 -16.27
CA ALA A 42 5.49 5.80 -16.98
C ALA A 42 5.05 7.17 -16.44
N LYS A 43 3.79 7.33 -16.01
CA LYS A 43 3.24 8.62 -15.54
C LYS A 43 2.20 8.48 -14.44
N MET A 44 2.12 9.49 -13.56
CA MET A 44 1.19 9.53 -12.43
C MET A 44 -0.24 9.97 -12.83
N HIS A 45 -0.40 10.86 -13.80
CA HIS A 45 -1.65 11.61 -14.05
C HIS A 45 -2.40 11.24 -15.33
N GLN A 46 -1.99 10.20 -16.02
CA GLN A 46 -2.83 9.67 -17.10
C GLN A 46 -3.64 8.53 -16.50
N SER A 47 -4.94 8.47 -16.81
CA SER A 47 -5.70 7.24 -16.62
C SER A 47 -4.80 6.11 -17.11
N HIS A 48 -4.44 5.20 -16.22
CA HIS A 48 -3.64 4.05 -16.59
C HIS A 48 -4.35 3.37 -17.73
N GLY A 49 -3.72 3.41 -18.94
CA GLY A 49 -4.30 2.79 -20.12
C GLY A 49 -4.29 1.27 -19.98
N GLU A 50 -5.00 0.59 -20.87
CA GLU A 50 -5.04 -0.87 -20.92
C GLU A 50 -3.63 -1.49 -20.84
N THR A 51 -2.67 -0.91 -21.56
CA THR A 51 -1.25 -1.34 -21.57
C THR A 51 -0.59 -1.30 -20.18
N ASP A 52 -0.88 -0.31 -19.36
CA ASP A 52 -0.29 -0.24 -18.00
C ASP A 52 -0.90 -1.32 -17.09
N VAL A 53 -2.20 -1.59 -17.22
CA VAL A 53 -2.88 -2.65 -16.49
C VAL A 53 -2.37 -4.02 -16.91
N GLU A 54 -2.17 -4.26 -18.22
CA GLU A 54 -1.59 -5.49 -18.73
C GLU A 54 -0.18 -5.73 -18.18
N ARG A 55 0.71 -4.74 -18.27
CA ARG A 55 2.07 -4.80 -17.72
C ARG A 55 2.07 -5.08 -16.20
N ALA A 56 1.20 -4.41 -15.46
CA ALA A 56 1.04 -4.64 -14.02
C ALA A 56 0.52 -6.05 -13.73
N THR A 57 -0.40 -6.56 -14.56
CA THR A 57 -0.96 -7.90 -14.43
C THR A 57 0.11 -8.98 -14.68
N GLU A 58 0.92 -8.81 -15.71
CA GLU A 58 2.04 -9.73 -16.00
C GLU A 58 3.08 -9.71 -14.88
N TRP A 59 3.42 -8.52 -14.39
CA TRP A 59 4.34 -8.39 -13.26
C TRP A 59 3.80 -9.06 -12.00
N LEU A 60 2.54 -8.82 -11.63
CA LEU A 60 1.92 -9.47 -10.46
C LEU A 60 1.85 -10.99 -10.61
N ARG A 61 1.58 -11.50 -11.82
CA ARG A 61 1.56 -12.96 -12.09
C ARG A 61 2.91 -13.63 -11.82
N ALA A 62 4.01 -12.91 -12.04
CA ALA A 62 5.36 -13.43 -11.80
C ALA A 62 5.78 -13.38 -10.33
N LEU A 63 5.04 -12.68 -9.47
CA LEU A 63 5.40 -12.54 -8.05
C LEU A 63 4.88 -13.72 -7.21
N PRO A 64 5.71 -14.25 -6.30
CA PRO A 64 5.28 -15.29 -5.38
C PRO A 64 4.36 -14.72 -4.29
N LEU A 65 3.13 -15.23 -4.18
CA LEU A 65 2.17 -14.84 -3.16
C LEU A 65 2.35 -15.67 -1.86
N PRO A 66 1.92 -15.17 -0.67
CA PRO A 66 1.43 -13.81 -0.43
C PRO A 66 2.55 -12.78 -0.41
N ILE A 67 2.23 -11.54 -0.83
CA ILE A 67 3.21 -10.45 -0.96
C ILE A 67 2.64 -9.11 -0.45
N GLY A 68 3.49 -8.27 0.17
CA GLY A 68 3.17 -6.88 0.48
C GLY A 68 3.82 -5.94 -0.54
N ILE A 69 3.04 -5.07 -1.16
CA ILE A 69 3.55 -4.07 -2.12
C ILE A 69 3.42 -2.67 -1.52
N PHE A 70 4.54 -1.97 -1.50
CA PHE A 70 4.60 -0.55 -1.18
C PHE A 70 4.50 0.25 -2.48
N VAL A 71 3.46 1.09 -2.61
CA VAL A 71 3.29 1.96 -3.76
C VAL A 71 3.78 3.37 -3.45
N SER A 72 4.49 3.97 -4.38
CA SER A 72 5.16 5.26 -4.17
C SER A 72 4.19 6.43 -3.92
N CYS A 73 2.93 6.32 -4.35
CA CYS A 73 1.83 7.23 -4.00
C CYS A 73 0.48 6.54 -4.16
N ASP A 74 -0.54 7.09 -3.51
CA ASP A 74 -1.88 6.50 -3.46
C ASP A 74 -2.54 6.36 -4.84
N HIS A 75 -2.25 7.27 -5.77
CA HIS A 75 -2.83 7.29 -7.12
C HIS A 75 -2.41 6.12 -8.03
N ILE A 76 -1.37 5.35 -7.64
CA ILE A 76 -0.96 4.14 -8.38
C ILE A 76 -1.74 2.91 -7.92
N ALA A 77 -2.24 2.91 -6.68
CA ALA A 77 -2.88 1.74 -6.10
C ALA A 77 -4.06 1.18 -6.92
N PRO A 78 -4.95 2.01 -7.53
CA PRO A 78 -6.04 1.51 -8.39
C PRO A 78 -5.55 0.60 -9.52
N LEU A 79 -4.40 0.90 -10.14
CA LEU A 79 -3.80 0.06 -11.17
C LEU A 79 -3.50 -1.36 -10.66
N LEU A 80 -2.88 -1.46 -9.49
CA LEU A 80 -2.53 -2.76 -8.90
C LEU A 80 -3.77 -3.52 -8.41
N ILE A 81 -4.78 -2.80 -7.92
CA ILE A 81 -6.06 -3.39 -7.50
C ILE A 81 -6.77 -3.99 -8.71
N GLU A 82 -6.81 -3.28 -9.84
CA GLU A 82 -7.40 -3.78 -11.08
C GLU A 82 -6.63 -5.00 -11.61
N ALA A 83 -5.31 -4.91 -11.67
CA ALA A 83 -4.45 -6.02 -12.08
C ALA A 83 -4.63 -7.26 -11.19
N ALA A 84 -4.74 -7.09 -9.88
CA ALA A 84 -5.04 -8.16 -8.93
C ALA A 84 -6.43 -8.79 -9.19
N GLY A 85 -7.43 -7.95 -9.48
CA GLY A 85 -8.78 -8.40 -9.85
C GLY A 85 -8.79 -9.28 -11.09
N ARG A 86 -8.03 -8.91 -12.14
CA ARG A 86 -7.87 -9.73 -13.37
C ARG A 86 -7.23 -11.10 -13.10
N LEU A 87 -6.40 -11.20 -12.08
CA LEU A 87 -5.75 -12.45 -11.65
C LEU A 87 -6.55 -13.25 -10.61
N GLY A 88 -7.66 -12.72 -10.10
CA GLY A 88 -8.37 -13.32 -8.97
C GLY A 88 -7.58 -13.30 -7.66
N VAL A 89 -6.57 -12.42 -7.54
CA VAL A 89 -5.75 -12.26 -6.34
C VAL A 89 -6.50 -11.43 -5.30
N THR A 90 -6.65 -11.99 -4.11
CA THR A 90 -7.39 -11.34 -3.03
C THR A 90 -6.54 -10.32 -2.29
N ILE A 91 -7.12 -9.16 -2.02
CA ILE A 91 -6.54 -8.10 -1.21
C ILE A 91 -7.37 -8.00 0.08
N PRO A 92 -6.75 -8.06 1.25
CA PRO A 92 -5.31 -8.01 1.55
C PRO A 92 -4.61 -9.36 1.74
N GLU A 93 -5.28 -10.49 1.66
CA GLU A 93 -4.77 -11.79 2.13
C GLU A 93 -3.57 -12.30 1.29
N ASN A 94 -3.69 -12.24 -0.03
CA ASN A 94 -2.62 -12.65 -0.94
C ASN A 94 -1.73 -11.47 -1.38
N LEU A 95 -2.32 -10.28 -1.45
CA LEU A 95 -1.65 -9.06 -1.86
C LEU A 95 -2.03 -7.92 -0.91
N ALA A 96 -1.12 -7.51 -0.03
CA ALA A 96 -1.35 -6.30 0.76
C ALA A 96 -0.75 -5.07 0.06
N LEU A 97 -1.48 -3.95 0.10
CA LEU A 97 -1.04 -2.68 -0.49
C LEU A 97 -0.92 -1.60 0.58
N VAL A 98 0.15 -0.83 0.50
CA VAL A 98 0.35 0.38 1.32
C VAL A 98 0.82 1.51 0.42
N GLY A 99 0.09 2.61 0.42
CA GLY A 99 0.42 3.84 -0.31
C GLY A 99 1.14 4.88 0.54
N VAL A 100 1.33 6.05 -0.06
CA VAL A 100 1.88 7.25 0.60
C VAL A 100 1.11 8.47 0.13
N ASN A 101 0.91 9.38 1.02
CA ASN A 101 0.33 10.71 1.04
C ASN A 101 -0.96 10.77 1.85
N ASN A 102 -1.64 9.65 2.06
CA ASN A 102 -2.94 9.56 2.73
C ASN A 102 -4.00 10.49 2.08
N ASP A 103 -3.99 10.53 0.74
CA ASP A 103 -5.04 11.21 0.00
C ASP A 103 -6.38 10.51 0.27
N THR A 104 -7.26 11.19 0.99
CA THR A 104 -8.51 10.58 1.46
C THR A 104 -9.45 10.21 0.32
N VAL A 105 -9.43 10.95 -0.78
CA VAL A 105 -10.24 10.63 -1.97
C VAL A 105 -9.67 9.40 -2.64
N ALA A 106 -8.38 9.42 -3.00
CA ALA A 106 -7.72 8.29 -3.66
C ALA A 106 -7.79 7.00 -2.81
N CYS A 107 -7.60 7.11 -1.49
CA CYS A 107 -7.65 5.96 -0.61
C CYS A 107 -9.05 5.35 -0.47
N ASN A 108 -10.11 6.19 -0.44
CA ASN A 108 -11.48 5.71 -0.19
C ASN A 108 -12.20 5.24 -1.46
N ILE A 109 -11.81 5.69 -2.66
CA ILE A 109 -12.37 5.15 -3.92
C ILE A 109 -11.82 3.76 -4.26
N CYS A 110 -10.72 3.36 -3.66
CA CYS A 110 -10.18 2.00 -3.80
C CYS A 110 -11.11 0.95 -3.17
N ASN A 111 -11.18 -0.22 -3.79
CA ASN A 111 -11.87 -1.38 -3.21
C ASN A 111 -10.95 -2.61 -3.26
N PRO A 112 -10.41 -3.06 -2.09
CA PRO A 112 -10.60 -2.49 -0.74
C PRO A 112 -9.95 -1.12 -0.55
N THR A 113 -10.43 -0.34 0.45
CA THR A 113 -9.88 0.98 0.78
C THR A 113 -8.39 0.92 1.10
N LEU A 114 -7.62 1.88 0.58
CA LEU A 114 -6.15 1.84 0.60
C LEU A 114 -5.57 2.31 1.94
N SER A 115 -4.76 1.47 2.56
CA SER A 115 -3.87 1.86 3.65
C SER A 115 -2.75 2.76 3.13
N SER A 116 -2.44 3.83 3.84
CA SER A 116 -1.46 4.79 3.34
C SER A 116 -0.67 5.45 4.47
N ILE A 117 0.57 5.82 4.17
CA ILE A 117 1.43 6.60 5.07
C ILE A 117 1.05 8.07 4.93
N ASP A 118 0.69 8.69 6.06
CA ASP A 118 0.45 10.13 6.15
C ASP A 118 1.79 10.88 6.15
N ALA A 119 2.07 11.57 5.05
CA ALA A 119 3.33 12.28 4.82
C ALA A 119 3.37 13.68 5.46
N SER A 120 2.45 13.99 6.37
CA SER A 120 2.42 15.28 7.11
C SER A 120 2.34 16.53 6.22
N HIS A 121 1.58 16.48 5.12
CA HIS A 121 1.50 17.56 4.15
C HIS A 121 1.10 18.91 4.77
N PHE A 122 0.19 18.89 5.75
CA PHE A 122 -0.22 20.10 6.47
C PHE A 122 0.99 20.74 7.19
N GLU A 123 1.77 19.94 7.94
CA GLU A 123 2.94 20.42 8.66
C GLU A 123 4.04 20.92 7.72
N VAL A 124 4.24 20.22 6.60
CA VAL A 124 5.17 20.67 5.54
C VAL A 124 4.77 22.03 5.01
N GLY A 125 3.49 22.22 4.65
CA GLY A 125 2.97 23.51 4.17
C GLY A 125 3.08 24.62 5.21
N TYR A 126 2.73 24.33 6.45
CA TYR A 126 2.83 25.30 7.57
C TYR A 126 4.27 25.75 7.81
N ARG A 127 5.23 24.81 7.88
CA ARG A 127 6.66 25.14 8.05
C ARG A 127 7.22 25.91 6.86
N ALA A 128 6.80 25.55 5.64
CA ALA A 128 7.22 26.27 4.44
C ALA A 128 6.72 27.73 4.46
N ALA A 129 5.46 27.97 4.84
CA ALA A 129 4.91 29.31 4.98
C ALA A 129 5.64 30.13 6.06
N ARG A 130 5.91 29.53 7.22
CA ARG A 130 6.71 30.19 8.28
C ARG A 130 8.12 30.57 7.81
N LEU A 131 8.78 29.64 7.10
CA LEU A 131 10.12 29.91 6.56
C LEU A 131 10.06 31.03 5.53
N LEU A 132 9.08 31.04 4.63
CA LEU A 132 8.90 32.10 3.65
C LEU A 132 8.74 33.47 4.34
N ASN A 133 7.86 33.53 5.36
CA ASN A 133 7.67 34.77 6.12
C ASN A 133 8.98 35.27 6.77
N HIS A 134 9.74 34.36 7.41
CA HIS A 134 11.04 34.69 7.98
C HIS A 134 12.01 35.27 6.93
N LEU A 135 12.05 34.70 5.73
CA LEU A 135 12.90 35.20 4.64
C LEU A 135 12.44 36.55 4.12
N LEU A 136 11.13 36.81 4.03
CA LEU A 136 10.56 38.09 3.62
C LEU A 136 10.86 39.22 4.64
N GLU A 137 10.99 38.87 5.92
CA GLU A 137 11.40 39.77 6.99
C GLU A 137 12.92 39.99 7.05
N GLY A 138 13.68 39.50 6.06
CA GLY A 138 15.14 39.66 5.98
C GLY A 138 15.95 38.62 6.73
N GLY A 139 15.31 37.55 7.19
CA GLY A 139 15.99 36.40 7.82
C GLY A 139 16.83 35.60 6.83
N SER A 140 17.74 34.78 7.34
CA SER A 140 18.59 33.92 6.52
C SER A 140 17.98 32.54 6.29
N PRO A 141 18.20 31.90 5.12
CA PRO A 141 17.77 30.55 4.88
C PRO A 141 18.48 29.55 5.82
N PRO A 142 17.82 28.43 6.20
CA PRO A 142 18.46 27.43 7.03
C PRO A 142 19.62 26.76 6.29
N ALA A 143 20.73 26.52 7.00
CA ALA A 143 21.92 25.87 6.44
C ALA A 143 21.69 24.44 5.97
N LYS A 144 20.63 23.78 6.47
CA LYS A 144 20.25 22.41 6.10
C LYS A 144 18.76 22.33 5.80
N PRO A 145 18.32 21.42 4.90
CA PRO A 145 16.90 21.18 4.66
C PRO A 145 16.15 20.82 5.95
N ILE A 146 14.98 21.42 6.13
CA ILE A 146 14.07 21.06 7.23
C ILE A 146 13.30 19.83 6.81
N LEU A 147 13.55 18.69 7.48
CA LEU A 147 12.86 17.45 7.22
C LEU A 147 11.66 17.32 8.16
N VAL A 148 10.50 17.01 7.58
CA VAL A 148 9.27 16.73 8.32
C VAL A 148 9.01 15.22 8.24
N PRO A 149 9.04 14.49 9.36
CA PRO A 149 8.79 13.06 9.34
C PRO A 149 7.32 12.76 9.03
N PRO A 150 7.02 11.56 8.47
CA PRO A 150 5.64 11.10 8.33
C PRO A 150 5.00 10.94 9.71
N THR A 151 3.69 11.16 9.80
CA THR A 151 2.97 11.12 11.08
C THR A 151 2.64 9.69 11.50
N ARG A 152 2.05 8.92 10.58
CA ARG A 152 1.53 7.58 10.89
C ARG A 152 1.22 6.78 9.62
N LEU A 153 1.07 5.47 9.80
CA LEU A 153 0.40 4.61 8.84
C LEU A 153 -1.10 4.58 9.17
N VAL A 154 -1.94 5.02 8.25
CA VAL A 154 -3.39 4.89 8.33
C VAL A 154 -3.78 3.54 7.71
N VAL A 155 -4.11 2.58 8.57
CA VAL A 155 -4.48 1.23 8.17
C VAL A 155 -5.93 1.21 7.72
N ARG A 156 -6.19 0.63 6.52
CA ARG A 156 -7.50 0.41 5.93
C ARG A 156 -7.59 -1.03 5.38
N GLY A 157 -8.59 -1.31 4.54
CA GLY A 157 -8.86 -2.63 3.99
C GLY A 157 -7.69 -3.29 3.24
N SER A 158 -6.86 -2.52 2.52
CA SER A 158 -5.81 -3.08 1.68
C SER A 158 -4.60 -3.68 2.42
N SER A 159 -4.49 -3.48 3.73
CA SER A 159 -3.44 -4.11 4.55
C SER A 159 -3.91 -4.43 5.97
N GLY A 160 -5.23 -4.34 6.22
CA GLY A 160 -5.83 -4.50 7.56
C GLY A 160 -5.72 -5.91 8.13
N GLU A 161 -5.57 -6.92 7.29
CA GLU A 161 -5.60 -8.32 7.67
C GLU A 161 -4.22 -8.98 7.74
N LEU A 162 -4.16 -10.15 8.39
CA LEU A 162 -2.96 -10.99 8.44
C LEU A 162 -2.76 -11.70 7.10
N ALA A 163 -1.53 -11.86 6.66
CA ALA A 163 -1.20 -12.79 5.59
C ALA A 163 -1.39 -14.22 6.11
N ILE A 164 -2.38 -14.91 5.58
CA ILE A 164 -2.71 -16.29 5.94
C ILE A 164 -2.37 -17.17 4.75
N SER A 165 -1.38 -18.04 4.91
CA SER A 165 -0.91 -18.93 3.84
C SER A 165 -1.84 -20.11 3.59
N ASP A 166 -2.61 -20.51 4.59
CA ASP A 166 -3.60 -21.57 4.44
C ASP A 166 -4.90 -21.02 3.83
N PRO A 167 -5.35 -21.49 2.66
CA PRO A 167 -6.53 -20.98 1.98
C PRO A 167 -7.84 -21.15 2.77
N LEU A 168 -7.94 -22.21 3.58
CA LEU A 168 -9.13 -22.48 4.38
C LEU A 168 -9.20 -21.52 5.57
N ILE A 169 -8.07 -21.32 6.25
CA ILE A 169 -7.98 -20.37 7.35
C ILE A 169 -8.19 -18.94 6.84
N ALA A 170 -7.63 -18.59 5.67
CA ALA A 170 -7.86 -17.30 5.02
C ALA A 170 -9.34 -17.08 4.71
N ARG A 171 -10.06 -18.12 4.24
CA ARG A 171 -11.50 -18.07 3.95
C ARG A 171 -12.33 -17.88 5.22
N ALA A 172 -12.02 -18.60 6.28
CA ALA A 172 -12.67 -18.44 7.58
C ALA A 172 -12.46 -17.03 8.14
N ALA A 173 -11.23 -16.52 8.12
CA ALA A 173 -10.90 -15.17 8.60
C ALA A 173 -11.64 -14.08 7.80
N ARG A 174 -11.74 -14.23 6.47
CA ARG A 174 -12.54 -13.31 5.63
C ARG A 174 -14.02 -13.30 6.03
N PHE A 175 -14.59 -14.48 6.23
CA PHE A 175 -15.99 -14.59 6.63
C PHE A 175 -16.24 -13.86 7.95
N ILE A 176 -15.38 -14.11 8.95
CA ILE A 176 -15.47 -13.46 10.26
C ILE A 176 -15.38 -11.93 10.11
N ASN A 177 -14.37 -11.43 9.38
CA ASN A 177 -14.15 -9.99 9.23
C ASN A 177 -15.29 -9.30 8.48
N ARG A 178 -15.84 -9.91 7.42
CA ARG A 178 -16.97 -9.36 6.66
C ARG A 178 -18.27 -9.32 7.46
N ASN A 179 -18.41 -10.19 8.42
CA ASN A 179 -19.61 -10.33 9.25
C ASN A 179 -19.40 -9.87 10.70
N ALA A 180 -18.31 -9.15 11.01
CA ALA A 180 -17.97 -8.74 12.38
C ALA A 180 -19.05 -7.86 13.06
N GLY A 181 -19.95 -7.23 12.30
CA GLY A 181 -21.10 -6.46 12.79
C GLY A 181 -22.41 -7.27 12.88
N SER A 182 -22.40 -8.55 12.56
CA SER A 182 -23.57 -9.43 12.54
C SER A 182 -23.42 -10.55 13.59
N PRO A 183 -24.53 -11.10 14.10
CA PRO A 183 -24.48 -12.23 15.03
C PRO A 183 -24.10 -13.51 14.27
N ILE A 184 -22.80 -13.81 14.20
CA ILE A 184 -22.27 -15.05 13.61
C ILE A 184 -21.77 -15.99 14.70
N GLY A 185 -22.00 -17.30 14.51
CA GLY A 185 -21.49 -18.37 15.35
C GLY A 185 -20.39 -19.20 14.69
N VAL A 186 -19.86 -20.16 15.44
CA VAL A 186 -18.82 -21.07 14.93
C VAL A 186 -19.33 -21.90 13.77
N ASP A 187 -20.62 -22.29 13.79
CA ASP A 187 -21.23 -23.10 12.73
C ASP A 187 -21.23 -22.35 11.39
N ASP A 188 -21.58 -21.07 11.39
CA ASP A 188 -21.55 -20.23 10.18
C ASP A 188 -20.13 -20.15 9.57
N VAL A 189 -19.12 -20.11 10.44
CA VAL A 189 -17.71 -20.12 9.99
C VAL A 189 -17.33 -21.48 9.40
N VAL A 190 -17.70 -22.58 10.06
CA VAL A 190 -17.40 -23.94 9.61
C VAL A 190 -18.07 -24.27 8.28
N GLU A 191 -19.29 -23.78 8.03
CA GLU A 191 -19.98 -23.95 6.74
C GLU A 191 -19.22 -23.30 5.57
N THR A 192 -18.42 -22.28 5.85
CA THR A 192 -17.63 -21.60 4.80
C THR A 192 -16.37 -22.38 4.41
N VAL A 193 -15.94 -23.35 5.22
CA VAL A 193 -14.71 -24.13 5.00
C VAL A 193 -15.02 -25.63 5.09
N PRO A 194 -14.44 -26.49 4.22
CA PRO A 194 -14.67 -27.93 4.24
C PRO A 194 -13.90 -28.60 5.40
N LEU A 195 -14.15 -28.16 6.62
CA LEU A 195 -13.56 -28.69 7.85
C LEU A 195 -14.69 -29.24 8.74
N SER A 196 -14.51 -30.46 9.27
CA SER A 196 -15.44 -31.01 10.26
C SER A 196 -15.11 -30.48 11.66
N ARG A 197 -16.14 -30.22 12.48
CA ARG A 197 -15.97 -30.07 13.93
C ARG A 197 -15.38 -31.38 14.48
N ARG A 198 -14.25 -31.28 15.15
CA ARG A 198 -13.77 -32.30 16.07
C ARG A 198 -13.99 -31.84 17.49
#